data_ead3909f7871795af7b93b0ac20f98f1
#
_entry.id   ead3909f7871795af7b93b0ac20f98f1
#
_cell.length_a   1.000
_cell.length_b   1.000
_cell.length_c   1.000
_cell.angle_alpha   90.00
_cell.angle_beta   90.00
_cell.angle_gamma   90.00
#
_symmetry.space_group_name_H-M   'P 1'
#
loop_
_entity.id
_entity.type
_entity.pdbx_description
1 polymer ?
#
loop_
_entity_poly.entity_id
_entity_poly.type
_entity_poly.pdbx_seq_one_letter_code
_entity_poly.pdbx_strand_id
1 'polypeptide(L)'
;MDKHLIVVLSHRDFKKKSLLMENLKSTEKYDAEVWYQDEGFYNRNKDKWHESVHVNYQEGSTQGDNREHSMKNWANYKYIVTIDDDFKSLKKVFNEDGKITLEKYSGKMVERRKNSFNNLIEFIEGSIMAMEESDIRLIAPQKPYFPYDPNKGIVVQSAYGTALGVWNSSTAITAFKYALSNNYTRLHGDDNILNEFMYVNGITTAEDKRYAVSFGWGKDDVSSIRPQNTFDKLSLYDSVLLEHLFPGRNKYFLSKNGNTIHSHKRKNTDEELIPIIFDKKVPVFPGLEKYYNALMEDLKDDRRSFHI
;
A
#
# COMPACT_ATOMS: atom_id res chain seq x y z
N MET A 1 28.99 -1.08 -0.71
CA MET A 1 27.66 -1.68 -0.44
C MET A 1 26.65 -0.87 -1.20
N ASP A 2 25.77 -1.54 -1.95
CA ASP A 2 24.74 -0.84 -2.69
C ASP A 2 23.71 -0.31 -1.69
N LYS A 3 23.43 0.98 -1.74
CA LYS A 3 22.39 1.59 -0.92
C LYS A 3 21.00 1.11 -1.36
N HIS A 4 20.04 1.14 -0.45
CA HIS A 4 18.63 0.89 -0.71
C HIS A 4 17.85 2.19 -0.61
N LEU A 5 16.68 2.27 -1.24
CA LEU A 5 15.87 3.48 -1.23
C LEU A 5 14.63 3.29 -0.36
N ILE A 6 14.41 4.21 0.57
CA ILE A 6 13.14 4.33 1.30
C ILE A 6 12.36 5.49 0.70
N VAL A 7 11.18 5.20 0.19
CA VAL A 7 10.30 6.16 -0.47
C VAL A 7 9.03 6.35 0.35
N VAL A 8 8.78 7.57 0.77
CA VAL A 8 7.52 7.96 1.41
C VAL A 8 6.67 8.75 0.41
N LEU A 9 5.45 8.26 0.18
CA LEU A 9 4.48 8.94 -0.68
C LEU A 9 3.55 9.77 0.19
N SER A 10 3.65 11.10 0.11
CA SER A 10 2.91 11.98 0.99
C SER A 10 1.85 12.78 0.26
N HIS A 11 0.63 12.68 0.76
CA HIS A 11 -0.54 13.41 0.29
C HIS A 11 -1.27 14.13 1.43
N ARG A 12 -0.56 14.36 2.54
CA ARG A 12 -1.14 14.93 3.76
C ARG A 12 -0.42 16.18 4.22
N ASP A 13 -1.21 17.06 4.84
CA ASP A 13 -0.73 18.16 5.65
C ASP A 13 -0.76 17.76 7.12
N PHE A 14 0.41 17.59 7.71
CA PHE A 14 0.56 17.19 9.09
C PHE A 14 0.67 18.40 10.02
N LYS A 15 -0.24 18.55 10.97
CA LYS A 15 -0.12 19.57 12.02
C LYS A 15 1.04 19.30 12.98
N LYS A 16 1.35 18.04 13.24
CA LYS A 16 2.48 17.60 14.07
C LYS A 16 3.38 16.69 13.28
N LYS A 17 4.67 16.62 13.66
CA LYS A 17 5.59 15.66 13.05
C LYS A 17 5.04 14.24 13.17
N SER A 18 5.00 13.52 12.05
CA SER A 18 4.69 12.08 12.02
C SER A 18 5.85 11.28 12.61
N LEU A 19 5.65 9.97 12.82
CA LEU A 19 6.72 9.08 13.25
C LEU A 19 7.88 9.07 12.25
N LEU A 20 7.58 9.07 10.96
CA LEU A 20 8.59 9.09 9.90
C LEU A 20 9.35 10.42 9.90
N MET A 21 8.67 11.56 10.01
CA MET A 21 9.31 12.88 10.08
C MET A 21 10.29 13.03 11.27
N GLU A 22 10.00 12.33 12.38
CA GLU A 22 10.87 12.37 13.56
C GLU A 22 12.11 11.49 13.46
N ASN A 23 12.03 10.38 12.72
CA ASN A 23 13.04 9.32 12.80
C ASN A 23 13.70 8.96 11.46
N LEU A 24 13.03 9.20 10.32
CA LEU A 24 13.58 8.86 9.01
C LEU A 24 14.74 9.81 8.65
N LYS A 25 15.83 9.21 8.20
CA LYS A 25 17.01 9.92 7.69
C LYS A 25 17.77 9.01 6.72
N SER A 26 18.48 9.61 5.77
CA SER A 26 19.44 8.88 4.96
C SER A 26 20.65 8.46 5.81
N THR A 27 21.19 7.30 5.50
CA THR A 27 22.33 6.68 6.19
C THR A 27 23.32 6.15 5.14
N GLU A 28 24.35 5.46 5.59
CA GLU A 28 25.26 4.75 4.67
C GLU A 28 24.56 3.61 3.91
N LYS A 29 23.52 3.00 4.51
CA LYS A 29 22.76 1.89 3.94
C LYS A 29 21.54 2.32 3.14
N TYR A 30 20.94 3.46 3.47
CA TYR A 30 19.66 3.90 2.91
C TYR A 30 19.73 5.35 2.45
N ASP A 31 19.20 5.59 1.26
CA ASP A 31 18.73 6.91 0.87
C ASP A 31 17.23 7.02 1.20
N ALA A 32 16.79 8.20 1.62
CA ALA A 32 15.41 8.44 2.00
C ALA A 32 14.85 9.58 1.14
N GLU A 33 13.72 9.32 0.48
CA GLU A 33 13.00 10.29 -0.34
C GLU A 33 11.56 10.42 0.13
N VAL A 34 11.04 11.64 0.05
CA VAL A 34 9.61 11.94 0.28
C VAL A 34 9.08 12.69 -0.93
N TRP A 35 7.92 12.29 -1.42
CA TRP A 35 7.31 12.88 -2.60
C TRP A 35 5.95 13.46 -2.26
N TYR A 36 5.80 14.78 -2.51
CA TYR A 36 4.56 15.53 -2.39
C TYR A 36 3.99 15.84 -3.77
N GLN A 37 2.67 15.77 -3.90
CA GLN A 37 1.95 16.16 -5.12
C GLN A 37 1.22 17.50 -4.97
N ASP A 38 1.05 18.00 -3.75
CA ASP A 38 0.42 19.29 -3.44
C ASP A 38 1.51 20.27 -2.97
N GLU A 39 1.63 21.42 -3.66
CA GLU A 39 2.64 22.44 -3.37
C GLU A 39 2.46 23.05 -1.98
N GLY A 40 1.21 23.30 -1.58
CA GLY A 40 0.91 23.85 -0.27
C GLY A 40 1.33 22.90 0.86
N PHE A 41 1.08 21.58 0.70
CA PHE A 41 1.50 20.58 1.66
C PHE A 41 3.02 20.43 1.69
N TYR A 42 3.68 20.41 0.53
CA TYR A 42 5.13 20.42 0.44
C TYR A 42 5.73 21.60 1.21
N ASN A 43 5.28 22.84 0.91
CA ASN A 43 5.83 24.03 1.52
C ASN A 43 5.63 24.08 3.04
N ARG A 44 4.52 23.53 3.59
CA ARG A 44 4.26 23.47 5.03
C ARG A 44 4.98 22.33 5.76
N ASN A 45 5.43 21.33 5.03
CA ASN A 45 5.96 20.10 5.66
C ASN A 45 7.44 19.83 5.37
N LYS A 46 8.04 20.41 4.31
CA LYS A 46 9.42 20.11 3.89
C LYS A 46 10.44 20.26 5.02
N ASP A 47 10.32 21.32 5.81
CA ASP A 47 11.26 21.62 6.90
C ASP A 47 11.00 20.79 8.19
N LYS A 48 9.96 19.93 8.18
CA LYS A 48 9.69 19.01 9.29
C LYS A 48 10.50 17.72 9.19
N TRP A 49 10.99 17.39 7.99
CA TRP A 49 11.84 16.23 7.75
C TRP A 49 13.27 16.51 8.17
N HIS A 50 14.04 15.44 8.37
CA HIS A 50 15.47 15.55 8.62
C HIS A 50 16.19 16.08 7.36
N GLU A 51 17.22 16.90 7.51
CA GLU A 51 17.97 17.54 6.41
C GLU A 51 18.55 16.54 5.38
N SER A 52 18.86 15.32 5.81
CA SER A 52 19.37 14.26 4.93
C SER A 52 18.30 13.57 4.10
N VAL A 53 17.02 13.87 4.31
CA VAL A 53 15.90 13.31 3.52
C VAL A 53 15.66 14.19 2.30
N HIS A 54 15.65 13.60 1.12
CA HIS A 54 15.32 14.32 -0.11
C HIS A 54 13.81 14.53 -0.19
N VAL A 55 13.37 15.74 0.11
CA VAL A 55 11.95 16.11 0.04
C VAL A 55 11.65 16.71 -1.32
N ASN A 56 10.86 16.01 -2.10
CA ASN A 56 10.54 16.33 -3.47
C ASN A 56 9.11 16.84 -3.61
N TYR A 57 8.90 17.72 -4.58
CA TYR A 57 7.58 18.13 -5.04
C TYR A 57 7.49 17.94 -6.54
N GLN A 58 6.39 17.38 -6.97
CA GLN A 58 6.00 17.34 -8.37
C GLN A 58 4.49 17.49 -8.43
N GLU A 59 4.00 18.50 -9.13
CA GLU A 59 2.58 18.70 -9.33
C GLU A 59 1.95 17.44 -9.91
N GLY A 60 0.84 17.02 -9.30
CA GLY A 60 0.07 15.87 -9.73
C GLY A 60 -1.34 15.95 -9.17
N SER A 61 -2.28 15.39 -9.91
CA SER A 61 -3.71 15.42 -9.53
C SER A 61 -4.14 14.15 -8.81
N THR A 62 -3.30 13.10 -8.82
CA THR A 62 -3.65 11.78 -8.32
C THR A 62 -2.52 11.14 -7.50
N GLN A 63 -2.87 10.15 -6.68
CA GLN A 63 -1.88 9.35 -5.95
C GLN A 63 -0.96 8.59 -6.93
N GLY A 64 -1.49 8.16 -8.08
CA GLY A 64 -0.72 7.50 -9.12
C GLY A 64 0.34 8.40 -9.74
N ASP A 65 0.05 9.69 -9.92
CA ASP A 65 1.04 10.66 -10.41
C ASP A 65 2.22 10.76 -9.44
N ASN A 66 1.93 10.83 -8.13
CA ASN A 66 2.97 10.88 -7.11
C ASN A 66 3.84 9.61 -7.13
N ARG A 67 3.23 8.43 -7.28
CA ARG A 67 3.96 7.15 -7.41
C ARG A 67 4.82 7.13 -8.67
N GLU A 68 4.27 7.52 -9.83
CA GLU A 68 5.01 7.56 -11.09
C GLU A 68 6.24 8.50 -11.01
N HIS A 69 6.07 9.66 -10.41
CA HIS A 69 7.18 10.60 -10.21
C HIS A 69 8.27 10.02 -9.30
N SER A 70 7.89 9.32 -8.24
CA SER A 70 8.86 8.71 -7.31
C SER A 70 9.68 7.60 -7.97
N MET A 71 9.14 6.92 -9.00
CA MET A 71 9.85 5.82 -9.68
C MET A 71 11.05 6.26 -10.51
N LYS A 72 11.26 7.55 -10.75
CA LYS A 72 12.36 8.07 -11.59
C LYS A 72 13.74 7.55 -11.19
N ASN A 73 13.97 7.37 -9.88
CA ASN A 73 15.26 6.96 -9.33
C ASN A 73 15.34 5.48 -8.94
N TRP A 74 14.23 4.75 -8.98
CA TRP A 74 14.17 3.39 -8.43
C TRP A 74 15.14 2.41 -9.09
N ALA A 75 15.40 2.57 -10.38
CA ALA A 75 16.33 1.71 -11.12
C ALA A 75 17.80 1.79 -10.63
N ASN A 76 18.15 2.82 -9.86
CA ASN A 76 19.50 3.00 -9.31
C ASN A 76 19.72 2.16 -8.03
N TYR A 77 18.70 1.50 -7.52
CA TYR A 77 18.74 0.74 -6.27
C TYR A 77 18.35 -0.72 -6.53
N LYS A 78 18.92 -1.63 -5.76
CA LYS A 78 18.56 -3.07 -5.81
C LYS A 78 17.21 -3.32 -5.12
N TYR A 79 16.96 -2.65 -4.00
CA TYR A 79 15.73 -2.75 -3.22
C TYR A 79 15.13 -1.39 -2.94
N ILE A 80 13.79 -1.36 -2.98
CA ILE A 80 12.96 -0.19 -2.68
C ILE A 80 12.05 -0.51 -1.51
N VAL A 81 11.92 0.41 -0.59
CA VAL A 81 10.94 0.35 0.50
C VAL A 81 9.90 1.41 0.26
N THR A 82 8.66 1.01 0.00
CA THR A 82 7.53 1.95 -0.10
C THR A 82 6.87 2.08 1.26
N ILE A 83 6.56 3.31 1.68
CA ILE A 83 5.88 3.58 2.96
C ILE A 83 4.85 4.68 2.73
N ASP A 84 3.61 4.44 3.12
CA ASP A 84 2.59 5.50 3.15
C ASP A 84 2.86 6.48 4.30
N ASP A 85 2.53 7.75 4.08
CA ASP A 85 2.81 8.83 5.03
C ASP A 85 2.02 8.72 6.35
N ASP A 86 0.93 7.95 6.38
CA ASP A 86 0.15 7.66 7.58
C ASP A 86 0.64 6.44 8.39
N PHE A 87 1.85 5.97 8.12
CA PHE A 87 2.51 4.95 8.92
C PHE A 87 2.53 5.35 10.40
N LYS A 88 1.88 4.55 11.24
CA LYS A 88 1.70 4.83 12.66
C LYS A 88 2.58 3.99 13.56
N SER A 89 2.69 2.70 13.26
CA SER A 89 3.57 1.81 14.02
C SER A 89 3.80 0.49 13.31
N LEU A 90 4.95 -0.12 13.58
CA LEU A 90 5.26 -1.50 13.30
C LEU A 90 5.58 -2.19 14.63
N LYS A 91 4.81 -3.22 14.97
CA LYS A 91 4.93 -3.95 16.24
C LYS A 91 5.36 -5.37 15.99
N LYS A 92 6.24 -5.91 16.84
CA LYS A 92 6.51 -7.35 16.87
C LYS A 92 5.26 -8.12 17.31
N VAL A 93 5.09 -9.29 16.75
CA VAL A 93 4.04 -10.24 17.11
C VAL A 93 4.67 -11.33 17.95
N PHE A 94 4.02 -11.75 19.02
CA PHE A 94 4.46 -12.79 19.92
C PHE A 94 3.42 -13.91 20.01
N ASN A 95 3.88 -15.13 20.19
CA ASN A 95 3.05 -16.27 20.53
C ASN A 95 3.46 -16.74 21.93
N GLU A 96 2.66 -16.40 22.92
CA GLU A 96 2.83 -16.79 24.32
C GLU A 96 1.78 -17.86 24.65
N ASP A 97 2.22 -19.12 24.81
CA ASP A 97 1.37 -20.27 25.11
C ASP A 97 0.14 -20.41 24.18
N GLY A 98 0.35 -20.21 22.89
CA GLY A 98 -0.70 -20.30 21.88
C GLY A 98 -1.57 -19.03 21.75
N LYS A 99 -1.31 -18.01 22.56
CA LYS A 99 -1.98 -16.72 22.46
C LYS A 99 -1.16 -15.72 21.67
N ILE A 100 -1.68 -15.28 20.53
CA ILE A 100 -1.04 -14.26 19.70
C ILE A 100 -1.26 -12.87 20.31
N THR A 101 -0.17 -12.16 20.56
CA THR A 101 -0.18 -10.80 21.15
C THR A 101 0.73 -9.87 20.34
N LEU A 102 0.44 -8.57 20.43
CA LEU A 102 1.29 -7.53 19.84
C LEU A 102 2.18 -6.91 20.91
N GLU A 103 3.38 -6.54 20.50
CA GLU A 103 4.32 -5.79 21.34
C GLU A 103 3.65 -4.61 22.03
N LYS A 104 3.85 -4.49 23.33
CA LYS A 104 3.36 -3.37 24.13
C LYS A 104 4.53 -2.40 24.36
N TYR A 105 4.46 -1.26 23.71
CA TYR A 105 5.45 -0.22 23.96
C TYR A 105 5.22 0.40 25.33
N SER A 106 6.23 0.33 26.19
CA SER A 106 6.32 1.06 27.45
C SER A 106 6.94 2.45 27.28
N GLY A 107 6.83 3.32 28.28
CA GLY A 107 7.52 4.61 28.30
C GLY A 107 6.76 5.76 27.62
N LYS A 108 7.45 6.87 27.46
CA LYS A 108 6.92 8.11 26.85
C LYS A 108 6.64 7.90 25.35
N MET A 109 5.81 8.76 24.78
CA MET A 109 5.43 8.69 23.36
C MET A 109 6.65 8.68 22.42
N VAL A 110 7.69 9.46 22.72
CA VAL A 110 8.93 9.53 21.93
C VAL A 110 9.64 8.17 21.90
N GLU A 111 9.73 7.50 23.04
CA GLU A 111 10.35 6.16 23.15
C GLU A 111 9.56 5.11 22.38
N ARG A 112 8.22 5.16 22.48
CA ARG A 112 7.32 4.26 21.72
C ARG A 112 7.48 4.44 20.21
N ARG A 113 7.62 5.68 19.75
CA ARG A 113 7.85 6.00 18.33
C ARG A 113 9.21 5.49 17.87
N LYS A 114 10.26 5.71 18.68
CA LYS A 114 11.60 5.21 18.39
C LYS A 114 11.63 3.68 18.29
N ASN A 115 10.99 2.97 19.22
CA ASN A 115 10.92 1.50 19.18
C ASN A 115 10.18 1.00 17.93
N SER A 116 9.08 1.65 17.57
CA SER A 116 8.36 1.34 16.35
C SER A 116 9.20 1.56 15.08
N PHE A 117 10.01 2.62 15.07
CA PHE A 117 10.93 2.89 13.95
C PHE A 117 12.07 1.88 13.91
N ASN A 118 12.61 1.46 15.04
CA ASN A 118 13.62 0.39 15.09
C ASN A 118 13.07 -0.92 14.52
N ASN A 119 11.82 -1.29 14.87
CA ASN A 119 11.16 -2.44 14.29
C ASN A 119 10.99 -2.33 12.77
N LEU A 120 10.74 -1.11 12.25
CA LEU A 120 10.68 -0.87 10.81
C LEU A 120 12.04 -1.16 10.15
N ILE A 121 13.13 -0.70 10.73
CA ILE A 121 14.48 -0.96 10.20
C ILE A 121 14.81 -2.46 10.27
N GLU A 122 14.53 -3.13 11.39
CA GLU A 122 14.73 -4.58 11.52
C GLU A 122 13.92 -5.37 10.48
N PHE A 123 12.66 -4.97 10.25
CA PHE A 123 11.80 -5.57 9.21
C PHE A 123 12.42 -5.39 7.82
N ILE A 124 12.88 -4.18 7.49
CA ILE A 124 13.50 -3.90 6.18
C ILE A 124 14.74 -4.75 5.98
N GLU A 125 15.66 -4.76 6.96
CA GLU A 125 16.90 -5.55 6.87
C GLU A 125 16.63 -7.04 6.76
N GLY A 126 15.73 -7.58 7.59
CA GLY A 126 15.33 -8.99 7.54
C GLY A 126 14.65 -9.39 6.23
N SER A 127 13.85 -8.47 5.65
CA SER A 127 13.21 -8.69 4.35
C SER A 127 14.22 -8.72 3.22
N ILE A 128 15.18 -7.79 3.20
CA ILE A 128 16.26 -7.76 2.20
C ILE A 128 17.08 -9.04 2.25
N MET A 129 17.49 -9.49 3.43
CA MET A 129 18.23 -10.74 3.60
C MET A 129 17.44 -11.93 3.05
N ALA A 130 16.16 -12.05 3.39
CA ALA A 130 15.30 -13.12 2.91
C ALA A 130 15.14 -13.12 1.39
N MET A 131 15.05 -11.93 0.77
CA MET A 131 14.97 -11.78 -0.70
C MET A 131 16.30 -12.11 -1.38
N GLU A 132 17.44 -11.94 -0.73
CA GLU A 132 18.76 -12.32 -1.26
C GLU A 132 18.96 -13.85 -1.26
N GLU A 133 18.30 -14.54 -0.35
CA GLU A 133 18.37 -15.99 -0.19
C GLU A 133 17.24 -16.75 -0.91
N SER A 134 16.33 -16.04 -1.60
CA SER A 134 15.13 -16.63 -2.21
C SER A 134 14.67 -15.90 -3.48
N ASP A 135 13.66 -16.49 -4.13
CA ASP A 135 12.99 -15.86 -5.29
C ASP A 135 11.88 -14.88 -4.92
N ILE A 136 11.75 -14.51 -3.64
CA ILE A 136 10.75 -13.54 -3.21
C ILE A 136 11.08 -12.16 -3.77
N ARG A 137 10.08 -11.46 -4.30
CA ARG A 137 10.23 -10.13 -4.93
C ARG A 137 9.53 -9.01 -4.18
N LEU A 138 8.66 -9.35 -3.24
CA LEU A 138 7.99 -8.42 -2.32
C LEU A 138 7.81 -9.10 -0.97
N ILE A 139 8.16 -8.39 0.11
CA ILE A 139 7.81 -8.77 1.48
C ILE A 139 7.08 -7.60 2.13
N ALA A 140 5.90 -7.86 2.70
CA ALA A 140 5.13 -6.90 3.48
C ALA A 140 4.86 -7.44 4.90
N PRO A 141 4.65 -6.58 5.91
CA PRO A 141 4.22 -7.02 7.22
C PRO A 141 2.72 -7.33 7.22
N GLN A 142 2.27 -8.12 8.16
CA GLN A 142 0.85 -8.42 8.31
C GLN A 142 0.05 -7.23 8.87
N LYS A 143 -1.28 -7.24 8.63
CA LYS A 143 -2.21 -6.26 9.22
C LYS A 143 -2.50 -6.61 10.68
N PRO A 144 -2.70 -5.62 11.57
CA PRO A 144 -2.83 -5.86 13.02
C PRO A 144 -4.15 -6.50 13.44
N TYR A 145 -5.16 -6.48 12.57
CA TYR A 145 -6.52 -6.95 12.92
C TYR A 145 -6.63 -8.46 13.09
N PHE A 146 -5.74 -9.22 12.43
CA PHE A 146 -5.68 -10.68 12.50
C PHE A 146 -4.22 -11.11 12.50
N PRO A 147 -3.49 -10.90 13.61
CA PRO A 147 -2.09 -11.31 13.67
C PRO A 147 -2.01 -12.84 13.61
N TYR A 148 -1.25 -13.34 12.67
CA TYR A 148 -0.98 -14.76 12.54
C TYR A 148 0.23 -15.15 13.40
N ASP A 149 0.37 -16.46 13.63
CA ASP A 149 1.47 -17.00 14.41
C ASP A 149 2.85 -16.55 13.88
N PRO A 150 3.62 -15.81 14.70
CA PRO A 150 4.94 -15.31 14.32
C PRO A 150 5.97 -16.42 14.12
N ASN A 151 5.75 -17.60 14.68
CA ASN A 151 6.63 -18.76 14.50
C ASN A 151 6.68 -19.24 13.05
N LYS A 152 5.71 -18.83 12.22
CA LYS A 152 5.74 -19.09 10.78
C LYS A 152 6.77 -18.26 10.04
N GLY A 153 7.29 -17.18 10.64
CA GLY A 153 8.25 -16.28 10.03
C GLY A 153 7.71 -15.62 8.75
N ILE A 154 8.48 -15.71 7.67
CA ILE A 154 8.09 -15.21 6.34
C ILE A 154 7.34 -16.31 5.60
N VAL A 155 6.11 -16.02 5.19
CA VAL A 155 5.21 -16.96 4.51
C VAL A 155 4.93 -16.50 3.09
N VAL A 156 5.20 -17.37 2.11
CA VAL A 156 4.87 -17.10 0.70
C VAL A 156 3.35 -17.05 0.53
N GLN A 157 2.84 -15.88 0.23
CA GLN A 157 1.43 -15.62 -0.02
C GLN A 157 1.27 -14.23 -0.63
N SER A 158 0.06 -13.87 -1.06
CA SER A 158 -0.23 -12.48 -1.52
C SER A 158 0.09 -11.48 -0.41
N ALA A 159 0.89 -10.46 -0.74
CA ALA A 159 1.34 -9.44 0.19
C ALA A 159 0.97 -8.04 -0.31
N TYR A 160 0.36 -7.22 0.55
CA TYR A 160 -0.06 -5.86 0.25
C TYR A 160 1.08 -4.87 0.56
N GLY A 161 2.03 -4.76 -0.36
CA GLY A 161 3.23 -3.94 -0.18
C GLY A 161 3.09 -2.47 -0.54
N THR A 162 1.92 -1.99 -1.00
CA THR A 162 1.76 -0.59 -1.42
C THR A 162 1.91 0.40 -0.28
N ALA A 163 1.32 0.08 0.87
CA ALA A 163 1.36 0.94 2.05
C ALA A 163 2.64 0.78 2.88
N LEU A 164 3.16 -0.44 2.99
CA LEU A 164 4.50 -0.77 3.48
C LEU A 164 4.96 -2.06 2.83
N GLY A 165 6.01 -1.99 2.03
CA GLY A 165 6.61 -3.16 1.40
C GLY A 165 8.08 -2.96 1.07
N VAL A 166 8.83 -4.04 1.16
CA VAL A 166 10.21 -4.15 0.66
C VAL A 166 10.15 -4.89 -0.67
N TRP A 167 10.62 -4.25 -1.73
CA TRP A 167 10.50 -4.68 -3.09
C TRP A 167 11.86 -4.91 -3.75
N ASN A 168 11.97 -5.92 -4.60
CA ASN A 168 12.98 -5.89 -5.64
C ASN A 168 12.67 -4.73 -6.60
N SER A 169 13.63 -3.89 -6.89
CA SER A 169 13.42 -2.64 -7.65
C SER A 169 12.84 -2.86 -9.04
N SER A 170 13.37 -3.80 -9.82
CA SER A 170 12.88 -4.06 -11.17
C SER A 170 11.44 -4.58 -11.17
N THR A 171 11.10 -5.43 -10.21
CA THR A 171 9.74 -5.92 -10.01
C THR A 171 8.79 -4.78 -9.62
N ALA A 172 9.19 -3.91 -8.68
CA ALA A 172 8.40 -2.75 -8.28
C ALA A 172 8.09 -1.85 -9.47
N ILE A 173 9.12 -1.48 -10.25
CA ILE A 173 8.96 -0.61 -11.44
C ILE A 173 7.97 -1.23 -12.42
N THR A 174 8.10 -2.52 -12.73
CA THR A 174 7.23 -3.20 -13.69
C THR A 174 5.79 -3.27 -13.20
N ALA A 175 5.60 -3.70 -11.94
CA ALA A 175 4.28 -3.85 -11.35
C ALA A 175 3.55 -2.49 -11.22
N PHE A 176 4.23 -1.46 -10.74
CA PHE A 176 3.64 -0.12 -10.63
C PHE A 176 3.36 0.51 -12.00
N LYS A 177 4.23 0.35 -12.99
CA LYS A 177 3.94 0.81 -14.36
C LYS A 177 2.70 0.15 -14.92
N TYR A 178 2.53 -1.15 -14.71
CA TYR A 178 1.31 -1.85 -15.11
C TYR A 178 0.07 -1.30 -14.38
N ALA A 179 0.10 -1.22 -13.06
CA ALA A 179 -1.02 -0.70 -12.29
C ALA A 179 -1.38 0.74 -12.68
N LEU A 180 -0.40 1.61 -12.89
CA LEU A 180 -0.59 3.00 -13.24
C LEU A 180 -0.90 3.24 -14.73
N SER A 181 -0.89 2.21 -15.57
CA SER A 181 -1.31 2.32 -16.97
C SER A 181 -2.82 2.55 -17.13
N ASN A 182 -3.61 2.29 -16.08
CA ASN A 182 -5.05 2.49 -16.06
C ASN A 182 -5.40 3.82 -15.38
N ASN A 183 -6.30 4.59 -15.97
CA ASN A 183 -6.70 5.91 -15.46
C ASN A 183 -7.39 5.81 -14.09
N TYR A 184 -8.22 4.76 -13.90
CA TYR A 184 -8.91 4.53 -12.65
C TYR A 184 -7.93 4.23 -11.51
N THR A 185 -6.92 3.38 -11.73
CA THR A 185 -5.95 3.01 -10.69
C THR A 185 -5.00 4.14 -10.31
N ARG A 186 -4.82 5.14 -11.17
CA ARG A 186 -4.18 6.41 -10.78
C ARG A 186 -4.96 7.15 -9.70
N LEU A 187 -6.28 6.98 -9.66
CA LEU A 187 -7.17 7.58 -8.67
C LEU A 187 -7.37 6.68 -7.44
N HIS A 188 -7.45 5.35 -7.65
CA HIS A 188 -7.82 4.37 -6.63
C HIS A 188 -7.55 2.92 -7.08
N GLY A 189 -7.36 2.00 -6.12
CA GLY A 189 -7.40 0.55 -6.34
C GLY A 189 -6.13 -0.07 -6.91
N ASP A 190 -5.04 0.69 -6.98
CA ASP A 190 -3.75 0.21 -7.49
C ASP A 190 -3.21 -1.00 -6.73
N ASP A 191 -3.44 -1.09 -5.42
CA ASP A 191 -2.99 -2.21 -4.58
C ASP A 191 -3.63 -3.54 -4.98
N ASN A 192 -4.89 -3.54 -5.36
CA ASN A 192 -5.58 -4.74 -5.83
C ASN A 192 -5.04 -5.19 -7.20
N ILE A 193 -4.82 -4.24 -8.11
CA ILE A 193 -4.25 -4.54 -9.44
C ILE A 193 -2.83 -5.07 -9.32
N LEU A 194 -2.00 -4.49 -8.44
CA LEU A 194 -0.64 -4.97 -8.17
C LEU A 194 -0.63 -6.42 -7.69
N ASN A 195 -1.50 -6.76 -6.75
CA ASN A 195 -1.58 -8.13 -6.23
C ASN A 195 -1.97 -9.14 -7.30
N GLU A 196 -3.00 -8.85 -8.09
CA GLU A 196 -3.42 -9.75 -9.17
C GLU A 196 -2.35 -9.85 -10.26
N PHE A 197 -1.73 -8.72 -10.64
CA PHE A 197 -0.62 -8.72 -11.58
C PHE A 197 0.52 -9.62 -11.12
N MET A 198 0.96 -9.51 -9.88
CA MET A 198 2.04 -10.33 -9.34
C MET A 198 1.66 -11.82 -9.36
N TYR A 199 0.42 -12.13 -8.96
CA TYR A 199 -0.06 -13.50 -8.93
C TYR A 199 -0.12 -14.15 -10.33
N VAL A 200 -0.72 -13.48 -11.32
CA VAL A 200 -0.87 -14.06 -12.67
C VAL A 200 0.45 -14.16 -13.42
N ASN A 201 1.44 -13.36 -13.05
CA ASN A 201 2.79 -13.43 -13.61
C ASN A 201 3.73 -14.35 -12.81
N GLY A 202 3.23 -15.10 -11.82
CA GLY A 202 4.04 -16.03 -11.04
C GLY A 202 5.11 -15.35 -10.19
N ILE A 203 4.95 -14.05 -9.87
CA ILE A 203 5.91 -13.31 -9.05
C ILE A 203 5.70 -13.68 -7.58
N THR A 204 6.73 -14.22 -6.96
CA THR A 204 6.66 -14.66 -5.56
C THR A 204 6.62 -13.47 -4.61
N THR A 205 5.57 -13.41 -3.80
CA THR A 205 5.40 -12.43 -2.73
C THR A 205 5.26 -13.13 -1.39
N ALA A 206 5.57 -12.43 -0.31
CA ALA A 206 5.49 -13.00 1.03
C ALA A 206 5.04 -11.98 2.08
N GLU A 207 4.51 -12.49 3.17
CA GLU A 207 4.15 -11.71 4.33
C GLU A 207 4.99 -12.14 5.53
N ASP A 208 5.62 -11.17 6.21
CA ASP A 208 6.38 -11.44 7.44
C ASP A 208 5.43 -11.42 8.64
N LYS A 209 5.17 -12.62 9.17
CA LYS A 209 4.26 -12.83 10.30
C LYS A 209 4.79 -12.36 11.65
N ARG A 210 6.08 -12.02 11.71
CA ARG A 210 6.72 -11.50 12.93
C ARG A 210 6.39 -10.04 13.21
N TYR A 211 5.84 -9.33 12.22
CA TYR A 211 5.54 -7.91 12.33
C TYR A 211 4.10 -7.60 11.92
N ALA A 212 3.47 -6.70 12.67
CA ALA A 212 2.14 -6.16 12.36
C ALA A 212 2.20 -4.65 12.20
N VAL A 213 1.77 -4.14 11.05
CA VAL A 213 1.77 -2.72 10.72
C VAL A 213 0.43 -2.08 11.02
N SER A 214 0.43 -0.87 11.55
CA SER A 214 -0.76 -0.02 11.65
C SER A 214 -0.54 1.32 10.97
N PHE A 215 -1.60 1.79 10.32
CA PHE A 215 -1.71 3.09 9.68
C PHE A 215 -2.75 3.94 10.40
N GLY A 216 -2.71 5.23 10.19
CA GLY A 216 -3.70 6.15 10.70
C GLY A 216 -3.15 7.55 10.87
N TRP A 217 -4.04 8.50 10.81
CA TRP A 217 -3.77 9.93 10.90
C TRP A 217 -4.28 10.53 12.20
N GLY A 218 -3.81 11.72 12.52
CA GLY A 218 -4.36 12.57 13.57
C GLY A 218 -5.74 13.09 13.16
N LYS A 219 -6.59 13.40 14.14
CA LYS A 219 -7.93 13.96 13.88
C LYS A 219 -7.89 15.29 13.11
N ASP A 220 -6.76 15.95 13.14
CA ASP A 220 -6.55 17.28 12.57
C ASP A 220 -5.75 17.27 11.26
N ASP A 221 -5.29 16.11 10.81
CA ASP A 221 -4.54 16.00 9.56
C ASP A 221 -5.49 16.07 8.37
N VAL A 222 -5.09 16.78 7.33
CA VAL A 222 -5.89 16.95 6.10
C VAL A 222 -5.29 16.08 5.00
N SER A 223 -6.13 15.29 4.33
CA SER A 223 -5.74 14.52 3.15
C SER A 223 -6.30 15.14 1.89
N SER A 224 -5.50 15.17 0.82
CA SER A 224 -5.94 15.62 -0.50
C SER A 224 -6.78 14.59 -1.27
N ILE A 225 -6.86 13.34 -0.78
CA ILE A 225 -7.26 12.22 -1.64
C ILE A 225 -8.68 11.71 -1.46
N ARG A 226 -9.36 11.78 -0.30
CA ARG A 226 -10.71 11.16 -0.19
C ARG A 226 -11.65 11.70 0.87
N PRO A 227 -12.97 11.75 0.56
CA PRO A 227 -14.02 11.68 1.56
C PRO A 227 -14.12 10.22 2.09
N GLN A 228 -14.06 10.02 3.39
CA GLN A 228 -14.06 8.68 4.04
C GLN A 228 -15.30 7.81 3.76
N ASN A 229 -16.40 8.40 3.28
CA ASN A 229 -17.71 7.72 3.12
C ASN A 229 -17.89 6.99 1.77
N THR A 230 -16.84 6.81 0.98
CA THR A 230 -16.94 6.33 -0.41
C THR A 230 -16.34 4.94 -0.63
N PHE A 231 -15.73 4.32 0.39
CA PHE A 231 -14.96 3.08 0.23
C PHE A 231 -15.76 1.92 -0.39
N ASP A 232 -16.97 1.67 0.07
CA ASP A 232 -17.77 0.54 -0.41
C ASP A 232 -18.14 0.68 -1.88
N LYS A 233 -18.40 1.92 -2.31
CA LYS A 233 -18.79 2.23 -3.69
C LYS A 233 -17.58 2.18 -4.63
N LEU A 234 -16.41 2.64 -4.18
CA LEU A 234 -15.16 2.52 -4.93
C LEU A 234 -14.74 1.05 -5.06
N SER A 235 -14.98 0.22 -4.05
CA SER A 235 -14.70 -1.22 -4.12
C SER A 235 -15.53 -1.93 -5.21
N LEU A 236 -16.72 -1.43 -5.55
CA LEU A 236 -17.45 -1.93 -6.71
C LEU A 236 -16.72 -1.62 -8.02
N TYR A 237 -16.21 -0.41 -8.16
CA TYR A 237 -15.45 -0.01 -9.34
C TYR A 237 -14.14 -0.79 -9.46
N ASP A 238 -13.41 -0.99 -8.34
CA ASP A 238 -12.22 -1.86 -8.30
C ASP A 238 -12.55 -3.28 -8.78
N SER A 239 -13.68 -3.83 -8.32
CA SER A 239 -14.10 -5.20 -8.68
C SER A 239 -14.41 -5.33 -10.16
N VAL A 240 -15.03 -4.33 -10.75
CA VAL A 240 -15.34 -4.30 -12.20
C VAL A 240 -14.05 -4.23 -13.02
N LEU A 241 -13.11 -3.37 -12.62
CA LEU A 241 -11.83 -3.25 -13.31
C LEU A 241 -11.00 -4.53 -13.19
N LEU A 242 -10.95 -5.15 -12.00
CA LEU A 242 -10.26 -6.43 -11.79
C LEU A 242 -10.84 -7.55 -12.65
N GLU A 243 -12.17 -7.65 -12.76
CA GLU A 243 -12.79 -8.65 -13.63
C GLU A 243 -12.51 -8.37 -15.11
N HIS A 244 -12.41 -7.10 -15.50
CA HIS A 244 -12.05 -6.74 -16.87
C HIS A 244 -10.60 -7.10 -17.22
N LEU A 245 -9.65 -6.81 -16.32
CA LEU A 245 -8.24 -7.07 -16.53
C LEU A 245 -7.85 -8.55 -16.34
N PHE A 246 -8.53 -9.24 -15.43
CA PHE A 246 -8.28 -10.63 -15.05
C PHE A 246 -9.57 -11.45 -15.00
N PRO A 247 -10.21 -11.73 -16.15
CA PRO A 247 -11.53 -12.34 -16.21
C PRO A 247 -11.61 -13.69 -15.49
N GLY A 248 -12.68 -13.88 -14.69
CA GLY A 248 -12.93 -15.13 -13.95
C GLY A 248 -11.97 -15.42 -12.80
N ARG A 249 -11.05 -14.49 -12.49
CA ARG A 249 -10.05 -14.67 -11.45
C ARG A 249 -10.64 -14.58 -10.06
N ASN A 250 -11.59 -13.67 -9.86
CA ASN A 250 -12.23 -13.42 -8.58
C ASN A 250 -13.76 -13.55 -8.68
N LYS A 251 -14.38 -13.91 -7.55
CA LYS A 251 -15.84 -13.90 -7.39
C LYS A 251 -16.20 -12.84 -6.36
N TYR A 252 -17.12 -11.98 -6.71
CA TYR A 252 -17.56 -10.89 -5.87
C TYR A 252 -19.04 -11.03 -5.50
N PHE A 253 -19.36 -10.58 -4.28
CA PHE A 253 -20.71 -10.65 -3.74
C PHE A 253 -21.08 -9.31 -3.12
N LEU A 254 -22.28 -8.84 -3.39
CA LEU A 254 -22.85 -7.65 -2.77
C LEU A 254 -23.67 -8.07 -1.55
N SER A 255 -23.54 -7.36 -0.45
CA SER A 255 -24.45 -7.52 0.69
C SER A 255 -25.88 -7.13 0.31
N LYS A 256 -26.89 -7.71 0.95
CA LYS A 256 -28.31 -7.46 0.62
C LYS A 256 -28.71 -5.99 0.75
N ASN A 257 -28.07 -5.26 1.65
CA ASN A 257 -28.28 -3.80 1.79
C ASN A 257 -27.54 -2.95 0.72
N GLY A 258 -26.77 -3.57 -0.16
CA GLY A 258 -26.05 -2.91 -1.24
C GLY A 258 -24.83 -2.08 -0.80
N ASN A 259 -24.42 -2.17 0.46
CA ASN A 259 -23.41 -1.28 1.04
C ASN A 259 -22.02 -1.90 1.13
N THR A 260 -21.87 -3.22 1.04
CA THR A 260 -20.59 -3.90 1.23
C THR A 260 -20.33 -4.92 0.13
N ILE A 261 -19.11 -4.95 -0.39
CA ILE A 261 -18.66 -5.92 -1.37
C ILE A 261 -17.68 -6.89 -0.71
N HIS A 262 -17.88 -8.17 -0.97
CA HIS A 262 -17.04 -9.24 -0.49
C HIS A 262 -16.40 -9.98 -1.66
N SER A 263 -15.08 -10.20 -1.62
CA SER A 263 -14.35 -10.99 -2.62
C SER A 263 -14.53 -12.51 -2.45
N HIS A 264 -15.18 -12.94 -1.37
CA HIS A 264 -15.50 -14.36 -1.12
C HIS A 264 -16.73 -14.47 -0.22
N LYS A 265 -17.43 -15.57 -0.36
CA LYS A 265 -18.58 -15.86 0.50
C LYS A 265 -18.09 -16.18 1.91
N ARG A 266 -18.40 -15.33 2.88
CA ARG A 266 -18.08 -15.58 4.29
C ARG A 266 -18.85 -16.80 4.80
N LYS A 267 -18.14 -17.77 5.40
CA LYS A 267 -18.73 -19.03 5.86
C LYS A 267 -19.67 -18.90 7.06
N ASN A 268 -19.66 -17.79 7.80
CA ASN A 268 -20.29 -17.64 9.11
C ASN A 268 -21.16 -16.39 9.24
N THR A 269 -21.70 -15.85 8.17
CA THR A 269 -22.66 -14.74 8.26
C THR A 269 -24.01 -15.23 7.72
N ASP A 270 -25.08 -15.03 8.49
CA ASP A 270 -26.47 -15.17 8.03
C ASP A 270 -26.84 -14.11 6.97
N GLU A 271 -25.88 -13.36 6.50
CA GLU A 271 -26.03 -12.30 5.51
C GLU A 271 -26.21 -12.94 4.13
N GLU A 272 -27.35 -12.66 3.52
CA GLU A 272 -27.63 -13.08 2.15
C GLU A 272 -26.75 -12.26 1.18
N LEU A 273 -25.80 -12.93 0.53
CA LEU A 273 -24.88 -12.35 -0.43
C LEU A 273 -25.38 -12.57 -1.84
N ILE A 274 -25.48 -11.49 -2.61
CA ILE A 274 -25.89 -11.49 -4.01
C ILE A 274 -24.65 -11.58 -4.89
N PRO A 275 -24.50 -12.61 -5.76
CA PRO A 275 -23.39 -12.65 -6.71
C PRO A 275 -23.41 -11.44 -7.62
N ILE A 276 -22.27 -10.78 -7.79
CA ILE A 276 -22.13 -9.67 -8.75
C ILE A 276 -21.82 -10.26 -10.13
N ILE A 277 -22.68 -9.99 -11.08
CA ILE A 277 -22.45 -10.28 -12.49
C ILE A 277 -21.98 -8.98 -13.14
N PHE A 278 -20.74 -8.97 -13.60
CA PHE A 278 -20.16 -7.80 -14.24
C PHE A 278 -20.63 -7.74 -15.71
N ASP A 279 -21.72 -7.03 -15.91
CA ASP A 279 -22.02 -6.48 -17.22
C ASP A 279 -21.37 -5.11 -17.36
N LYS A 280 -21.07 -4.46 -18.23
CA LYS A 280 -20.41 -3.14 -18.32
C LYS A 280 -21.28 -1.98 -17.79
N LYS A 281 -22.44 -2.27 -17.22
CA LYS A 281 -23.36 -1.27 -16.67
C LYS A 281 -23.19 -1.17 -15.16
N VAL A 282 -22.33 -0.28 -14.74
CA VAL A 282 -22.05 -0.03 -13.33
C VAL A 282 -22.82 1.21 -12.87
N PRO A 283 -23.50 1.19 -11.70
CA PRO A 283 -24.22 2.35 -11.21
C PRO A 283 -23.27 3.51 -10.92
N VAL A 284 -23.67 4.71 -11.34
CA VAL A 284 -22.96 5.96 -11.01
C VAL A 284 -23.49 6.48 -9.69
N PHE A 285 -22.58 6.72 -8.75
CA PHE A 285 -22.93 7.28 -7.44
C PHE A 285 -22.61 8.78 -7.39
N PRO A 286 -23.52 9.61 -6.82
CA PRO A 286 -23.28 11.03 -6.68
C PRO A 286 -21.95 11.35 -5.97
N GLY A 287 -21.16 12.25 -6.54
CA GLY A 287 -19.84 12.62 -6.06
C GLY A 287 -18.70 11.67 -6.45
N LEU A 288 -18.97 10.59 -7.20
CA LEU A 288 -17.97 9.65 -7.69
C LEU A 288 -17.85 9.66 -9.23
N GLU A 289 -18.41 10.65 -9.89
CA GLU A 289 -18.49 10.75 -11.35
C GLU A 289 -17.11 10.66 -12.01
N LYS A 290 -16.09 11.28 -11.44
CA LYS A 290 -14.72 11.22 -11.97
C LYS A 290 -14.13 9.81 -11.96
N TYR A 291 -14.41 9.04 -10.90
CA TYR A 291 -13.94 7.65 -10.77
C TYR A 291 -14.68 6.74 -11.73
N TYR A 292 -15.99 6.92 -11.86
CA TYR A 292 -16.79 6.20 -12.83
C TYR A 292 -16.34 6.47 -14.27
N ASN A 293 -16.13 7.73 -14.64
CA ASN A 293 -15.66 8.11 -15.97
C ASN A 293 -14.27 7.52 -16.27
N ALA A 294 -13.33 7.57 -15.31
CA ALA A 294 -12.01 6.97 -15.47
C ALA A 294 -12.11 5.44 -15.66
N LEU A 295 -12.96 4.76 -14.88
CA LEU A 295 -13.24 3.33 -15.05
C LEU A 295 -13.81 3.02 -16.45
N MET A 296 -14.76 3.81 -16.92
CA MET A 296 -15.38 3.60 -18.23
C MET A 296 -14.41 3.86 -19.39
N GLU A 297 -13.44 4.75 -19.21
CA GLU A 297 -12.32 4.94 -20.15
C GLU A 297 -11.41 3.73 -20.16
N ASP A 298 -11.02 3.22 -18.99
CA ASP A 298 -10.17 2.03 -18.87
C ASP A 298 -10.82 0.78 -19.49
N LEU A 299 -12.16 0.65 -19.36
CA LEU A 299 -12.91 -0.43 -19.96
C LEU A 299 -13.02 -0.32 -21.49
N LYS A 300 -12.86 0.86 -22.07
CA LYS A 300 -12.83 1.08 -23.53
C LYS A 300 -11.46 0.82 -24.13
N ASP A 301 -10.43 1.16 -23.39
CA ASP A 301 -9.04 1.03 -23.82
C ASP A 301 -8.57 -0.41 -23.53
N ASP A 302 -8.45 -1.23 -24.57
CA ASP A 302 -8.00 -2.62 -24.45
C ASP A 302 -6.48 -2.68 -24.22
N ARG A 303 -6.03 -2.27 -23.03
CA ARG A 303 -4.63 -2.27 -22.61
C ARG A 303 -4.12 -3.66 -22.17
N ARG A 304 -4.79 -4.76 -22.57
CA ARG A 304 -4.39 -6.13 -22.23
C ARG A 304 -3.05 -6.59 -22.79
N SER A 305 -2.35 -5.72 -23.52
CA SER A 305 -1.10 -6.05 -24.21
C SER A 305 0.18 -5.85 -23.39
N PHE A 306 0.11 -5.63 -22.08
CA PHE A 306 1.30 -5.73 -21.23
C PHE A 306 1.63 -7.20 -20.98
N HIS A 307 2.24 -7.84 -21.97
CA HIS A 307 3.00 -9.06 -21.76
C HIS A 307 4.38 -8.67 -21.25
N ILE A 308 4.78 -9.23 -20.10
CA ILE A 308 6.16 -9.22 -19.64
C ILE A 308 6.95 -10.20 -20.51
#